data_02b5f3bc6c9a48d2b7f377c3df444604
#
_entry.id   02b5f3bc6c9a48d2b7f377c3df444604
#
_cell.length_a   1.000
_cell.length_b   1.000
_cell.length_c   1.000
_cell.angle_alpha   90.00
_cell.angle_beta   90.00
_cell.angle_gamma   90.00
#
_symmetry.space_group_name_H-M   'P 1'
#
loop_
_entity.id
_entity.type
_entity.pdbx_description
1 polymer ?
#
loop_
_entity_poly.entity_id
_entity_poly.type
_entity_poly.pdbx_seq_one_letter_code
_entity_poly.pdbx_strand_id
1 'polypeptide(L)'
;ETPYRKVVNGQVTEEIEYLSAIDEANYIIAQANSNLDENNRFTDAFVTARGERGESGLYKPEEIHYMDVSTQQVVSVAAALIPFLEHDDANRALMGANMQRQAVPTLRADKPLVGTGMEKPIALDSGVAVVAKRGGTVQYVDASRIVIKVNEDETVAGEAGIDIYNLIKYTPVSYTHLTLPTNRE
;
A
#
# COMPACT_ATOMS: atom_id res chain seq x y z
N GLU A 1 -4.37 -7.86 7.28
CA GLU A 1 -4.44 -7.09 8.53
C GLU A 1 -4.50 -5.60 8.20
N THR A 2 -5.35 -4.87 8.92
CA THR A 2 -5.57 -3.43 8.71
C THR A 2 -5.06 -2.65 9.92
N PRO A 3 -4.34 -1.51 9.72
CA PRO A 3 -3.82 -0.71 10.81
C PRO A 3 -4.92 0.16 11.42
N TYR A 4 -4.94 0.23 12.75
CA TYR A 4 -5.82 1.07 13.53
C TYR A 4 -5.04 1.78 14.65
N ARG A 5 -5.48 2.99 15.01
CA ARG A 5 -4.97 3.69 16.19
C ARG A 5 -5.73 3.23 17.40
N LYS A 6 -5.03 2.90 18.47
CA LYS A 6 -5.63 2.50 19.73
C LYS A 6 -6.25 3.70 20.45
N VAL A 7 -7.43 3.53 20.99
CA VAL A 7 -8.13 4.54 21.80
C VAL A 7 -8.21 4.07 23.25
N VAL A 8 -7.82 4.93 24.18
CA VAL A 8 -7.87 4.66 25.62
C VAL A 8 -8.66 5.78 26.28
N ASN A 9 -9.80 5.44 26.88
CA ASN A 9 -10.68 6.38 27.59
C ASN A 9 -11.02 7.64 26.77
N GLY A 10 -11.37 7.47 25.49
CA GLY A 10 -11.72 8.56 24.58
C GLY A 10 -10.54 9.39 24.08
N GLN A 11 -9.32 8.95 24.31
CA GLN A 11 -8.10 9.56 23.78
C GLN A 11 -7.45 8.63 22.77
N VAL A 12 -7.20 9.15 21.57
CA VAL A 12 -6.52 8.45 20.48
C VAL A 12 -5.02 8.48 20.72
N THR A 13 -4.40 7.29 20.79
CA THR A 13 -2.95 7.16 20.95
C THR A 13 -2.25 7.14 19.60
N GLU A 14 -0.93 7.30 19.58
CA GLU A 14 -0.11 7.14 18.38
C GLU A 14 0.24 5.66 18.12
N GLU A 15 -0.14 4.77 19.02
CA GLU A 15 0.10 3.34 18.89
C GLU A 15 -0.78 2.76 17.78
N ILE A 16 -0.15 2.11 16.80
CA ILE A 16 -0.83 1.47 15.68
C ILE A 16 -0.81 -0.04 15.91
N GLU A 17 -1.99 -0.63 15.98
CA GLU A 17 -2.19 -2.07 16.03
C GLU A 17 -2.79 -2.58 14.72
N TYR A 18 -2.37 -3.76 14.29
CA TYR A 18 -2.89 -4.41 13.10
C TYR A 18 -3.90 -5.48 13.50
N LEU A 19 -5.15 -5.27 13.09
CA LEU A 19 -6.24 -6.21 13.37
C LEU A 19 -6.57 -7.06 12.15
N SER A 20 -6.89 -8.32 12.38
CA SER A 20 -7.51 -9.17 11.37
C SER A 20 -9.00 -8.85 11.24
N ALA A 21 -9.63 -9.27 10.14
CA ALA A 21 -11.07 -9.07 9.94
C ALA A 21 -11.93 -9.76 11.03
N ILE A 22 -11.43 -10.82 11.65
CA ILE A 22 -12.12 -11.53 12.75
C ILE A 22 -12.03 -10.71 14.04
N ASP A 23 -10.86 -10.16 14.33
CA ASP A 23 -10.65 -9.35 15.51
C ASP A 23 -11.39 -8.01 15.41
N GLU A 24 -11.39 -7.40 14.23
CA GLU A 24 -12.12 -6.16 13.94
C GLU A 24 -13.60 -6.24 14.32
N ALA A 25 -14.24 -7.39 14.09
CA ALA A 25 -15.65 -7.60 14.39
C ALA A 25 -16.02 -7.51 15.88
N ASN A 26 -15.02 -7.58 16.76
CA ASN A 26 -15.24 -7.53 18.22
C ASN A 26 -15.05 -6.12 18.82
N TYR A 27 -14.66 -5.15 18.01
CA TYR A 27 -14.32 -3.82 18.49
C TYR A 27 -15.17 -2.72 17.87
N ILE A 28 -15.33 -1.63 18.59
CA ILE A 28 -15.96 -0.41 18.11
C ILE A 28 -14.85 0.50 17.57
N ILE A 29 -14.94 0.83 16.28
CA ILE A 29 -13.90 1.52 15.53
C ILE A 29 -14.44 2.86 15.01
N ALA A 30 -13.87 3.96 15.47
CA ALA A 30 -14.22 5.30 15.02
C ALA A 30 -13.67 5.60 13.61
N GLN A 31 -14.35 6.46 12.88
CA GLN A 31 -13.90 6.92 11.57
C GLN A 31 -12.73 7.89 11.70
N ALA A 32 -11.81 7.87 10.72
CA ALA A 32 -10.63 8.73 10.70
C ALA A 32 -10.95 10.24 10.58
N ASN A 33 -12.15 10.62 10.15
CA ASN A 33 -12.61 12.01 10.04
C ASN A 33 -13.28 12.54 11.32
N SER A 34 -13.28 11.79 12.41
CA SER A 34 -13.84 12.25 13.69
C SER A 34 -13.05 13.44 14.24
N ASN A 35 -13.76 14.39 14.82
CA ASN A 35 -13.16 15.60 15.36
C ASN A 35 -12.35 15.30 16.62
N LEU A 36 -11.06 15.66 16.61
CA LEU A 36 -10.14 15.52 17.73
C LEU A 36 -9.70 16.89 18.24
N ASP A 37 -9.48 17.01 19.53
CA ASP A 37 -8.86 18.16 20.20
C ASP A 37 -7.32 18.10 20.06
N GLU A 38 -6.62 19.17 20.46
CA GLU A 38 -5.15 19.25 20.49
C GLU A 38 -4.50 18.11 21.30
N ASN A 39 -5.23 17.54 22.25
CA ASN A 39 -4.79 16.40 23.05
C ASN A 39 -5.21 15.02 22.49
N ASN A 40 -5.62 14.96 21.22
CA ASN A 40 -6.13 13.75 20.56
C ASN A 40 -7.35 13.13 21.26
N ARG A 41 -8.21 13.93 21.89
CA ARG A 41 -9.48 13.47 22.45
C ARG A 41 -10.63 13.81 21.55
N PHE A 42 -11.64 12.95 21.52
CA PHE A 42 -12.87 13.22 20.78
C PHE A 42 -13.59 14.43 21.41
N THR A 43 -13.92 15.40 20.56
CA THR A 43 -14.64 16.62 20.98
C THR A 43 -16.14 16.42 21.00
N ASP A 44 -16.66 15.50 20.20
CA ASP A 44 -18.08 15.25 20.04
C ASP A 44 -18.60 14.34 21.16
N ALA A 45 -19.81 14.62 21.65
CA ALA A 45 -20.47 13.79 22.66
C ALA A 45 -20.82 12.39 22.14
N PHE A 46 -21.03 12.28 20.84
CA PHE A 46 -21.24 11.01 20.12
C PHE A 46 -20.43 11.00 18.86
N VAL A 47 -19.70 9.92 18.63
CA VAL A 47 -18.81 9.74 17.49
C VAL A 47 -19.40 8.66 16.57
N THR A 48 -19.33 8.90 15.26
CA THR A 48 -19.73 7.90 14.28
C THR A 48 -18.68 6.79 14.25
N ALA A 49 -19.08 5.59 14.58
CA ALA A 49 -18.21 4.42 14.61
C ALA A 49 -18.89 3.19 14.00
N ARG A 50 -18.06 2.22 13.60
CA ARG A 50 -18.50 0.87 13.26
C ARG A 50 -18.50 0.05 14.55
N GLY A 51 -19.64 -0.48 14.90
CA GLY A 51 -19.78 -1.37 16.04
C GLY A 51 -19.47 -2.82 15.70
N GLU A 52 -19.72 -3.68 16.65
CA GLU A 52 -19.64 -5.13 16.49
C GLU A 52 -20.44 -5.56 15.24
N ARG A 53 -19.86 -6.46 14.45
CA ARG A 53 -20.44 -6.96 13.20
C ARG A 53 -20.58 -5.96 12.06
N GLY A 54 -19.89 -4.81 12.14
CA GLY A 54 -19.84 -3.81 11.06
C GLY A 54 -21.07 -2.90 10.98
N GLU A 55 -21.94 -2.87 11.97
CA GLU A 55 -23.07 -1.94 12.02
C GLU A 55 -22.55 -0.52 12.33
N SER A 56 -22.95 0.45 11.51
CA SER A 56 -22.61 1.86 11.75
C SER A 56 -23.58 2.49 12.75
N GLY A 57 -23.05 3.15 13.75
CA GLY A 57 -23.85 3.80 14.80
C GLY A 57 -23.14 5.00 15.42
N LEU A 58 -23.82 5.63 16.37
CA LEU A 58 -23.28 6.69 17.20
C LEU A 58 -22.94 6.11 18.58
N TYR A 59 -21.67 6.21 18.94
CA TYR A 59 -21.13 5.66 20.20
C TYR A 59 -20.50 6.76 21.03
N LYS A 60 -20.46 6.55 22.34
CA LYS A 60 -19.75 7.46 23.25
C LYS A 60 -18.25 7.29 23.08
N PRO A 61 -17.44 8.36 23.25
CA PRO A 61 -15.99 8.29 23.16
C PRO A 61 -15.35 7.22 24.05
N GLU A 62 -15.95 6.94 25.21
CA GLU A 62 -15.46 5.95 26.17
C GLU A 62 -15.64 4.48 25.71
N GLU A 63 -16.59 4.25 24.81
CA GLU A 63 -16.91 2.92 24.26
C GLU A 63 -16.06 2.57 23.04
N ILE A 64 -15.32 3.54 22.50
CA ILE A 64 -14.52 3.37 21.29
C ILE A 64 -13.17 2.73 21.64
N HIS A 65 -12.83 1.66 20.96
CA HIS A 65 -11.59 0.90 21.18
C HIS A 65 -10.49 1.32 20.22
N TYR A 66 -10.84 1.59 18.97
CA TYR A 66 -9.90 1.93 17.90
C TYR A 66 -10.44 3.06 17.03
N MET A 67 -9.56 3.67 16.26
CA MET A 67 -9.87 4.67 15.25
C MET A 67 -9.13 4.34 13.96
N ASP A 68 -9.79 4.52 12.81
CA ASP A 68 -9.14 4.40 11.50
C ASP A 68 -7.95 5.35 11.39
N VAL A 69 -6.84 4.89 10.81
CA VAL A 69 -5.64 5.72 10.63
C VAL A 69 -5.88 6.80 9.59
N SER A 70 -6.60 6.48 8.51
CA SER A 70 -6.90 7.40 7.41
C SER A 70 -8.23 7.06 6.75
N THR A 71 -8.91 8.08 6.22
CA THR A 71 -10.11 7.91 5.39
C THR A 71 -9.84 7.13 4.10
N GLN A 72 -8.61 7.10 3.64
CA GLN A 72 -8.19 6.38 2.44
C GLN A 72 -8.26 4.85 2.59
N GLN A 73 -8.35 4.34 3.81
CA GLN A 73 -8.51 2.89 4.07
C GLN A 73 -9.82 2.30 3.53
N VAL A 74 -10.80 3.13 3.22
CA VAL A 74 -12.10 2.71 2.67
C VAL A 74 -11.97 2.18 1.24
N VAL A 75 -10.98 2.67 0.48
CA VAL A 75 -10.77 2.28 -0.92
C VAL A 75 -9.73 1.19 -1.05
N SER A 76 -9.89 0.33 -2.07
CA SER A 76 -8.89 -0.70 -2.39
C SER A 76 -7.60 -0.06 -2.93
N VAL A 77 -6.51 -0.82 -2.91
CA VAL A 77 -5.22 -0.38 -3.47
C VAL A 77 -5.36 0.02 -4.95
N ALA A 78 -6.13 -0.72 -5.74
CA ALA A 78 -6.37 -0.39 -7.15
C ALA A 78 -7.13 0.93 -7.29
N ALA A 79 -8.19 1.15 -6.51
CA ALA A 79 -8.95 2.39 -6.53
C ALA A 79 -8.12 3.60 -6.02
N ALA A 80 -7.22 3.38 -5.07
CA ALA A 80 -6.32 4.42 -4.55
C ALA A 80 -5.31 4.94 -5.59
N LEU A 81 -5.11 4.24 -6.69
CA LEU A 81 -4.25 4.66 -7.81
C LEU A 81 -4.99 5.48 -8.88
N ILE A 82 -6.31 5.65 -8.77
CA ILE A 82 -7.10 6.42 -9.71
C ILE A 82 -7.07 7.90 -9.30
N PRO A 83 -6.45 8.80 -10.08
CA PRO A 83 -6.47 10.23 -9.76
C PRO A 83 -7.90 10.79 -9.93
N PHE A 84 -8.28 11.71 -9.03
CA PHE A 84 -9.61 12.34 -8.99
C PHE A 84 -10.76 11.33 -8.85
N LEU A 85 -10.55 10.26 -8.10
CA LEU A 85 -11.55 9.20 -7.89
C LEU A 85 -12.88 9.75 -7.35
N GLU A 86 -12.84 10.77 -6.51
CA GLU A 86 -14.01 11.44 -5.93
C GLU A 86 -14.93 12.10 -6.94
N HIS A 87 -14.45 12.36 -8.15
CA HIS A 87 -15.22 12.95 -9.26
C HIS A 87 -15.74 11.91 -10.25
N ASP A 88 -15.41 10.64 -10.07
CA ASP A 88 -15.81 9.56 -10.95
C ASP A 88 -17.07 8.83 -10.46
N ASP A 89 -17.89 8.39 -11.40
CA ASP A 89 -18.99 7.48 -11.11
C ASP A 89 -18.45 6.11 -10.70
N ALA A 90 -19.15 5.45 -9.75
CA ALA A 90 -18.73 4.16 -9.21
C ALA A 90 -18.54 3.07 -10.29
N ASN A 91 -19.39 3.05 -11.31
CA ASN A 91 -19.28 2.10 -12.42
C ASN A 91 -18.02 2.32 -13.25
N ARG A 92 -17.66 3.59 -13.50
CA ARG A 92 -16.45 3.95 -14.25
C ARG A 92 -15.19 3.67 -13.44
N ALA A 93 -15.20 3.94 -12.15
CA ALA A 93 -14.12 3.58 -11.23
C ALA A 93 -13.89 2.07 -11.19
N LEU A 94 -14.96 1.26 -11.16
CA LEU A 94 -14.86 -0.20 -11.22
C LEU A 94 -14.22 -0.67 -12.54
N MET A 95 -14.64 -0.11 -13.67
CA MET A 95 -14.05 -0.43 -14.97
C MET A 95 -12.56 -0.06 -15.01
N GLY A 96 -12.19 1.12 -14.52
CA GLY A 96 -10.81 1.58 -14.40
C GLY A 96 -9.94 0.66 -13.53
N ALA A 97 -10.43 0.28 -12.36
CA ALA A 97 -9.75 -0.64 -11.46
C ALA A 97 -9.54 -2.03 -12.10
N ASN A 98 -10.50 -2.51 -12.88
CA ASN A 98 -10.35 -3.76 -13.63
C ASN A 98 -9.33 -3.65 -14.75
N MET A 99 -9.28 -2.53 -15.46
CA MET A 99 -8.29 -2.30 -16.52
C MET A 99 -6.86 -2.18 -16.01
N GLN A 100 -6.64 -1.65 -14.80
CA GLN A 100 -5.32 -1.61 -14.18
C GLN A 100 -4.69 -2.99 -14.04
N ARG A 101 -5.47 -4.04 -13.81
CA ARG A 101 -4.98 -5.42 -13.73
C ARG A 101 -4.54 -6.00 -15.08
N GLN A 102 -4.87 -5.35 -16.18
CA GLN A 102 -4.51 -5.74 -17.56
C GLN A 102 -3.37 -4.86 -18.10
N ALA A 103 -2.75 -4.04 -17.25
CA ALA A 103 -1.68 -3.16 -17.67
C ALA A 103 -0.44 -3.94 -18.11
N VAL A 104 0.18 -3.48 -19.19
CA VAL A 104 1.43 -4.02 -19.71
C VAL A 104 2.53 -3.01 -19.51
N PRO A 105 3.71 -3.42 -18.99
CA PRO A 105 4.86 -2.54 -18.84
C PRO A 105 5.28 -1.93 -20.20
N THR A 106 5.56 -0.64 -20.18
CA THR A 106 6.08 0.06 -21.37
C THR A 106 7.58 -0.21 -21.55
N LEU A 107 8.09 -0.05 -22.77
CA LEU A 107 9.53 -0.19 -23.06
C LEU A 107 10.37 0.81 -22.24
N ARG A 108 9.84 2.01 -22.06
CA ARG A 108 10.44 3.03 -21.20
C ARG A 108 9.40 3.50 -20.21
N ALA A 109 9.66 3.25 -18.93
CA ALA A 109 8.80 3.68 -17.87
C ALA A 109 9.11 5.14 -17.49
N ASP A 110 8.08 5.98 -17.52
CA ASP A 110 8.17 7.37 -17.10
C ASP A 110 7.22 7.61 -15.91
N LYS A 111 7.58 8.57 -15.06
CA LYS A 111 6.73 8.97 -13.94
C LYS A 111 5.45 9.64 -14.48
N PRO A 112 4.25 9.25 -14.02
CA PRO A 112 3.02 9.89 -14.44
C PRO A 112 3.00 11.36 -14.01
N LEU A 113 2.51 12.25 -14.88
CA LEU A 113 2.36 13.68 -14.58
C LEU A 113 1.33 13.91 -13.46
N VAL A 114 0.25 13.14 -13.48
CA VAL A 114 -0.81 13.18 -12.47
C VAL A 114 -0.84 11.83 -11.76
N GLY A 115 -0.68 11.86 -10.47
CA GLY A 115 -0.67 10.66 -9.63
C GLY A 115 -1.34 10.93 -8.29
N THR A 116 -1.56 9.89 -7.53
CA THR A 116 -2.21 9.93 -6.21
C THR A 116 -1.22 9.97 -5.04
N GLY A 117 0.08 9.77 -5.31
CA GLY A 117 1.12 9.62 -4.29
C GLY A 117 1.25 8.20 -3.74
N MET A 118 0.33 7.29 -4.09
CA MET A 118 0.36 5.89 -3.66
C MET A 118 1.24 5.01 -4.56
N GLU A 119 1.70 5.51 -5.71
CA GLU A 119 2.47 4.75 -6.69
C GLU A 119 3.78 4.21 -6.10
N LYS A 120 4.52 5.06 -5.39
CA LYS A 120 5.80 4.67 -4.81
C LYS A 120 5.66 3.64 -3.69
N PRO A 121 4.81 3.83 -2.66
CA PRO A 121 4.59 2.82 -1.63
C PRO A 121 4.13 1.49 -2.21
N ILE A 122 3.17 1.50 -3.13
CA ILE A 122 2.64 0.28 -3.76
C ILE A 122 3.73 -0.45 -4.54
N ALA A 123 4.56 0.26 -5.31
CA ALA A 123 5.66 -0.35 -6.05
C ALA A 123 6.69 -1.01 -5.14
N LEU A 124 7.01 -0.39 -4.00
CA LEU A 124 7.95 -0.93 -3.00
C LEU A 124 7.38 -2.18 -2.31
N ASP A 125 6.11 -2.10 -1.86
CA ASP A 125 5.48 -3.16 -1.07
C ASP A 125 4.99 -4.34 -1.92
N SER A 126 4.82 -4.15 -3.23
CA SER A 126 4.39 -5.22 -4.15
C SER A 126 5.39 -6.38 -4.25
N GLY A 127 6.65 -6.16 -3.87
CA GLY A 127 7.73 -7.14 -4.01
C GLY A 127 8.17 -7.40 -5.47
N VAL A 128 7.57 -6.72 -6.46
CA VAL A 128 7.97 -6.80 -7.88
C VAL A 128 9.19 -5.91 -8.14
N ALA A 129 9.27 -4.77 -7.47
CA ALA A 129 10.42 -3.88 -7.54
C ALA A 129 11.54 -4.39 -6.62
N VAL A 130 12.75 -4.50 -7.16
CA VAL A 130 13.94 -4.83 -6.38
C VAL A 130 14.48 -3.54 -5.77
N VAL A 131 14.52 -3.49 -4.43
CA VAL A 131 14.98 -2.34 -3.67
C VAL A 131 16.32 -2.66 -3.03
N ALA A 132 17.27 -1.72 -3.10
CA ALA A 132 18.54 -1.86 -2.40
C ALA A 132 18.31 -1.86 -0.89
N LYS A 133 18.90 -2.84 -0.20
CA LYS A 133 18.79 -2.99 1.26
C LYS A 133 19.70 -2.01 2.02
N ARG A 134 20.84 -1.71 1.42
CA ARG A 134 21.90 -0.89 2.00
C ARG A 134 22.42 0.11 0.96
N GLY A 135 23.02 1.20 1.41
CA GLY A 135 23.69 2.17 0.54
C GLY A 135 24.96 1.58 -0.04
N GLY A 136 25.31 2.01 -1.26
CA GLY A 136 26.50 1.49 -1.92
C GLY A 136 26.74 2.07 -3.30
N THR A 137 27.82 1.59 -3.92
CA THR A 137 28.20 1.93 -5.30
C THR A 137 27.97 0.75 -6.22
N VAL A 138 27.28 1.00 -7.34
CA VAL A 138 27.04 -0.03 -8.35
C VAL A 138 28.34 -0.38 -9.04
N GLN A 139 28.78 -1.64 -8.91
CA GLN A 139 30.01 -2.12 -9.56
C GLN A 139 29.74 -2.78 -10.91
N TYR A 140 28.66 -3.54 -10.99
CA TYR A 140 28.35 -4.29 -12.20
C TYR A 140 26.83 -4.36 -12.42
N VAL A 141 26.42 -4.19 -13.65
CA VAL A 141 25.01 -4.27 -14.08
C VAL A 141 24.90 -5.18 -15.28
N ASP A 142 24.02 -6.16 -15.18
CA ASP A 142 23.68 -7.08 -16.25
C ASP A 142 22.14 -7.16 -16.35
N ALA A 143 21.61 -7.70 -17.42
CA ALA A 143 20.18 -7.94 -17.61
C ALA A 143 19.57 -8.88 -16.55
N SER A 144 20.39 -9.70 -15.89
CA SER A 144 19.96 -10.68 -14.89
C SER A 144 20.25 -10.27 -13.46
N ARG A 145 21.22 -9.38 -13.24
CA ARG A 145 21.68 -9.02 -11.89
C ARG A 145 22.33 -7.65 -11.81
N ILE A 146 22.27 -7.07 -10.63
CA ILE A 146 22.98 -5.85 -10.25
C ILE A 146 23.88 -6.18 -9.06
N VAL A 147 25.14 -5.81 -9.14
CA VAL A 147 26.13 -6.01 -8.05
C VAL A 147 26.48 -4.65 -7.46
N ILE A 148 26.25 -4.50 -6.16
CA ILE A 148 26.50 -3.27 -5.40
C ILE A 148 27.58 -3.55 -4.37
N LYS A 149 28.62 -2.73 -4.37
CA LYS A 149 29.57 -2.66 -3.26
C LYS A 149 28.96 -1.79 -2.17
N VAL A 150 28.73 -2.37 -1.00
CA VAL A 150 28.13 -1.69 0.16
C VAL A 150 29.13 -0.67 0.72
N ASN A 151 28.61 0.44 1.26
CA ASN A 151 29.42 1.44 1.95
C ASN A 151 30.03 0.83 3.22
N GLU A 152 31.23 1.25 3.58
CA GLU A 152 31.96 0.71 4.73
C GLU A 152 31.23 0.94 6.05
N ASP A 153 30.47 2.04 6.15
CA ASP A 153 29.67 2.41 7.33
C ASP A 153 28.47 1.49 7.57
N GLU A 154 27.97 0.83 6.53
CA GLU A 154 26.81 -0.07 6.58
C GLU A 154 27.19 -1.56 6.53
N THR A 155 28.48 -1.85 6.49
CA THR A 155 28.99 -3.22 6.44
C THR A 155 29.16 -3.78 7.85
N VAL A 156 28.52 -4.91 8.14
CA VAL A 156 28.70 -5.61 9.41
C VAL A 156 30.00 -6.43 9.37
N ALA A 157 30.75 -6.43 10.47
CA ALA A 157 31.99 -7.20 10.55
C ALA A 157 31.75 -8.71 10.33
N GLY A 158 32.41 -9.28 9.30
CA GLY A 158 32.26 -10.68 8.90
C GLY A 158 31.34 -10.92 7.71
N GLU A 159 30.67 -9.89 7.18
CA GLU A 159 29.90 -9.99 5.94
C GLU A 159 30.75 -9.62 4.71
N ALA A 160 30.41 -10.26 3.57
CA ALA A 160 30.92 -9.80 2.29
C ALA A 160 30.32 -8.41 1.98
N GLY A 161 31.13 -7.39 1.82
CA GLY A 161 30.68 -6.02 1.50
C GLY A 161 30.10 -5.87 0.08
N ILE A 162 29.43 -6.89 -0.43
CA ILE A 162 28.87 -6.95 -1.78
C ILE A 162 27.46 -7.52 -1.70
N ASP A 163 26.50 -6.78 -2.22
CA ASP A 163 25.11 -7.21 -2.38
C ASP A 163 24.84 -7.53 -3.84
N ILE A 164 24.25 -8.70 -4.08
CA ILE A 164 23.87 -9.15 -5.42
C ILE A 164 22.34 -9.20 -5.50
N TYR A 165 21.77 -8.38 -6.38
CA TYR A 165 20.34 -8.34 -6.65
C TYR A 165 20.04 -9.03 -7.97
N ASN A 166 19.33 -10.14 -7.92
CA ASN A 166 18.87 -10.85 -9.10
C ASN A 166 17.58 -10.21 -9.63
N LEU A 167 17.55 -9.93 -10.92
CA LEU A 167 16.40 -9.34 -11.60
C LEU A 167 15.52 -10.44 -12.20
N ILE A 168 14.22 -10.33 -11.98
CA ILE A 168 13.23 -11.21 -12.59
C ILE A 168 12.85 -10.65 -13.94
N LYS A 169 12.98 -11.46 -15.01
CA LYS A 169 12.58 -11.07 -16.35
C LYS A 169 11.06 -11.14 -16.46
N TYR A 170 10.44 -10.04 -16.85
CA TYR A 170 9.01 -10.02 -17.12
C TYR A 170 8.70 -10.87 -18.36
N THR A 171 7.87 -11.88 -18.19
CA THR A 171 7.41 -12.75 -19.28
C THR A 171 5.89 -12.81 -19.22
N PRO A 172 5.15 -12.08 -20.08
CA PRO A 172 3.71 -12.18 -20.14
C PRO A 172 3.29 -13.59 -20.56
N VAL A 173 2.26 -14.12 -19.93
CA VAL A 173 1.74 -15.47 -20.22
C VAL A 173 1.35 -15.60 -21.70
N SER A 174 0.89 -14.52 -22.34
CA SER A 174 0.55 -14.49 -23.76
C SER A 174 1.72 -14.78 -24.70
N TYR A 175 2.96 -14.48 -24.30
CA TYR A 175 4.12 -14.77 -25.14
C TYR A 175 4.53 -16.24 -25.14
N THR A 176 4.18 -17.00 -24.14
CA THR A 176 4.46 -18.44 -24.09
C THR A 176 3.57 -19.24 -25.03
N HIS A 177 2.45 -18.65 -25.47
CA HIS A 177 1.47 -19.26 -26.38
C HIS A 177 1.45 -18.62 -27.77
N LEU A 178 2.22 -17.57 -27.99
CA LEU A 178 2.42 -17.01 -29.34
C LEU A 178 3.35 -17.95 -30.11
N THR A 179 2.76 -18.83 -30.93
CA THR A 179 3.48 -19.40 -32.04
C THR A 179 3.80 -18.26 -33.01
N LEU A 180 5.07 -17.92 -33.15
CA LEU A 180 5.51 -17.04 -34.22
C LEU A 180 4.94 -17.60 -35.54
N PRO A 181 4.32 -16.76 -36.40
CA PRO A 181 3.92 -17.21 -37.70
C PRO A 181 5.18 -17.73 -38.41
N THR A 182 5.29 -19.04 -38.50
CA THR A 182 6.29 -19.64 -39.37
C THR A 182 5.93 -19.21 -40.77
N ASN A 183 6.84 -18.48 -41.40
CA ASN A 183 6.73 -18.23 -42.83
C ASN A 183 6.49 -19.57 -43.53
N ARG A 184 5.27 -19.79 -43.98
CA ARG A 184 5.02 -20.79 -44.99
C ARG A 184 5.46 -20.16 -46.31
N GLU A 185 6.58 -20.64 -46.82
CA GLU A 185 6.88 -20.49 -48.24
C GLU A 185 5.80 -21.15 -49.08
#